data_21be6d1aa19f27f32fff07f33b2b0b7a
#
_entry.id   21be6d1aa19f27f32fff07f33b2b0b7a
#
_cell.length_a   1.000
_cell.length_b   1.000
_cell.length_c   1.000
_cell.angle_alpha   90.00
_cell.angle_beta   90.00
_cell.angle_gamma   90.00
#
_symmetry.space_group_name_H-M   'P 1'
#
loop_
_entity.id
_entity.type
_entity.pdbx_description
1 polymer ?
#
loop_
_entity_poly.entity_id
_entity_poly.type
_entity_poly.pdbx_seq_one_letter_code
_entity_poly.pdbx_strand_id
1 'polypeptide(L)'
;MNKVLRAATCAALGVLGPGIAPAVAQAGGSGVRVQSAAEAVEQDAREYAARYAVPLDEAVRRLRAQEESVPATSAIAARFADRLAGISIEHEPEYRIVVLLTGVEPVAEERLLTRAMTVPVVYRTGAAVTRG
;
A
#
# COMPACT_ATOMS: atom_id res chain seq x y z
N MET A 1 47.36 -32.00 25.84
CA MET A 1 47.41 -33.21 26.68
C MET A 1 46.25 -34.09 26.31
N ASN A 2 46.52 -35.12 25.56
CA ASN A 2 46.18 -36.51 25.88
C ASN A 2 44.68 -36.83 25.97
N LYS A 3 44.13 -37.78 25.38
CA LYS A 3 44.45 -39.07 24.71
C LYS A 3 43.16 -39.69 24.21
N VAL A 4 43.18 -40.21 23.02
CA VAL A 4 43.16 -41.63 22.58
C VAL A 4 41.81 -42.30 22.51
N LEU A 5 41.37 -42.50 21.28
CA LEU A 5 41.24 -43.75 20.52
C LEU A 5 40.53 -44.91 21.26
N ARG A 6 39.42 -45.38 20.68
CA ARG A 6 39.28 -46.82 20.37
C ARG A 6 38.12 -47.10 19.41
N ALA A 7 38.49 -47.78 18.35
CA ALA A 7 37.60 -48.45 17.41
C ALA A 7 37.00 -49.71 18.01
N ALA A 8 35.79 -50.06 17.60
CA ALA A 8 35.33 -51.43 17.61
C ALA A 8 34.40 -51.67 16.40
N THR A 9 34.89 -52.45 15.51
CA THR A 9 34.25 -53.06 14.37
C THR A 9 33.37 -54.19 14.87
N CYS A 10 32.12 -54.29 14.40
CA CYS A 10 31.40 -55.55 14.31
C CYS A 10 30.51 -55.55 13.07
N ALA A 11 30.85 -56.42 12.19
CA ALA A 11 30.06 -56.81 11.02
C ALA A 11 29.00 -57.83 11.44
N ALA A 12 27.80 -57.72 10.93
CA ALA A 12 26.86 -58.82 10.83
C ALA A 12 25.94 -58.65 9.61
N LEU A 13 25.95 -59.68 8.81
CA LEU A 13 25.22 -59.88 7.57
C LEU A 13 23.69 -59.98 7.74
N GLY A 14 23.01 -59.48 6.68
CA GLY A 14 21.92 -60.23 6.08
C GLY A 14 20.52 -59.89 6.55
N VAL A 15 19.73 -59.34 5.63
CA VAL A 15 18.53 -60.00 5.08
C VAL A 15 17.95 -59.08 4.00
N LEU A 16 17.85 -59.56 2.76
CA LEU A 16 17.03 -58.98 1.70
C LEU A 16 15.57 -59.13 2.09
N GLY A 17 14.86 -57.98 2.24
CA GLY A 17 13.41 -57.93 2.24
C GLY A 17 12.94 -57.02 1.10
N PRO A 18 11.87 -57.41 0.34
CA PRO A 18 11.43 -56.64 -0.82
C PRO A 18 10.82 -55.32 -0.44
N GLY A 19 11.17 -54.31 -1.21
CA GLY A 19 10.86 -52.93 -1.05
C GLY A 19 9.40 -52.61 -0.77
N ILE A 20 9.23 -51.80 0.26
CA ILE A 20 8.12 -50.88 0.34
C ILE A 20 8.73 -49.50 0.18
N ALA A 21 8.60 -48.97 -1.01
CA ALA A 21 8.88 -47.55 -1.24
C ALA A 21 7.93 -46.74 -0.37
N PRO A 22 8.41 -45.83 0.50
CA PRO A 22 7.52 -44.88 1.11
C PRO A 22 7.00 -43.97 -0.01
N ALA A 23 5.69 -44.03 -0.25
CA ALA A 23 5.02 -43.01 -1.01
C ALA A 23 5.25 -41.70 -0.26
N VAL A 24 6.17 -40.88 -0.74
CA VAL A 24 6.28 -39.51 -0.37
C VAL A 24 4.96 -38.88 -0.83
N ALA A 25 4.00 -38.80 0.10
CA ALA A 25 2.87 -37.92 -0.05
C ALA A 25 3.47 -36.52 -0.19
N GLN A 26 3.54 -36.02 -1.42
CA GLN A 26 3.70 -34.60 -1.65
C GLN A 26 2.46 -33.97 -1.04
N ALA A 27 2.58 -33.49 0.18
CA ALA A 27 1.66 -32.53 0.73
C ALA A 27 1.76 -31.33 -0.23
N GLY A 28 0.78 -31.21 -1.11
CA GLY A 28 0.52 -30.02 -1.87
C GLY A 28 0.30 -28.90 -0.87
N GLY A 29 1.39 -28.28 -0.45
CA GLY A 29 1.32 -27.03 0.28
C GLY A 29 0.63 -26.07 -0.66
N SER A 30 -0.61 -25.72 -0.36
CA SER A 30 -1.24 -24.50 -0.87
C SER A 30 -0.41 -23.35 -0.33
N GLY A 31 0.75 -23.11 -0.99
CA GLY A 31 1.60 -21.97 -0.68
C GLY A 31 0.75 -20.73 -0.86
N VAL A 32 0.45 -20.04 0.23
CA VAL A 32 -0.12 -18.70 0.16
C VAL A 32 0.83 -17.90 -0.71
N ARG A 33 0.40 -17.61 -1.94
CA ARG A 33 1.19 -16.80 -2.86
C ARG A 33 1.20 -15.37 -2.31
N VAL A 34 2.35 -14.93 -1.86
CA VAL A 34 2.54 -13.54 -1.46
C VAL A 34 2.49 -12.69 -2.72
N GLN A 35 1.49 -11.82 -2.78
CA GLN A 35 1.32 -10.84 -3.86
C GLN A 35 2.52 -9.89 -3.88
N SER A 36 3.09 -9.64 -5.04
CA SER A 36 4.15 -8.64 -5.18
C SER A 36 3.56 -7.22 -5.02
N ALA A 37 4.40 -6.26 -4.65
CA ALA A 37 3.99 -4.86 -4.56
C ALA A 37 3.42 -4.33 -5.88
N ALA A 38 3.96 -4.77 -7.02
CA ALA A 38 3.47 -4.38 -8.34
C ALA A 38 2.07 -4.95 -8.63
N GLU A 39 1.83 -6.22 -8.28
CA GLU A 39 0.51 -6.85 -8.42
C GLU A 39 -0.54 -6.18 -7.52
N ALA A 40 -0.15 -5.77 -6.31
CA ALA A 40 -1.03 -5.04 -5.39
C ALA A 40 -1.44 -3.68 -5.99
N VAL A 41 -0.50 -2.90 -6.48
CA VAL A 41 -0.77 -1.60 -7.12
C VAL A 41 -1.67 -1.77 -8.36
N GLU A 42 -1.46 -2.80 -9.15
CA GLU A 42 -2.30 -3.06 -10.33
C GLU A 42 -3.73 -3.44 -9.94
N GLN A 43 -3.89 -4.22 -8.88
CA GLN A 43 -5.21 -4.58 -8.34
C GLN A 43 -5.93 -3.34 -7.81
N ASP A 44 -5.26 -2.53 -6.99
CA ASP A 44 -5.82 -1.28 -6.45
C ASP A 44 -6.27 -0.34 -7.57
N ALA A 45 -5.47 -0.23 -8.63
CA ALA A 45 -5.82 0.59 -9.78
C ALA A 45 -7.05 0.07 -10.54
N ARG A 46 -7.22 -1.25 -10.68
CA ARG A 46 -8.43 -1.84 -11.29
C ARG A 46 -9.67 -1.60 -10.43
N GLU A 47 -9.56 -1.75 -9.12
CA GLU A 47 -10.66 -1.49 -8.19
C GLU A 47 -11.05 -0.01 -8.19
N TYR A 48 -10.06 0.88 -8.21
CA TYR A 48 -10.27 2.33 -8.34
C TYR A 48 -10.98 2.68 -9.67
N ALA A 49 -10.47 2.15 -10.77
CA ALA A 49 -11.02 2.38 -12.10
C ALA A 49 -12.50 1.94 -12.19
N ALA A 50 -12.81 0.77 -11.63
CA ALA A 50 -14.18 0.27 -11.57
C ALA A 50 -15.08 1.12 -10.68
N ARG A 51 -14.60 1.56 -9.53
CA ARG A 51 -15.37 2.37 -8.57
C ARG A 51 -15.75 3.74 -9.12
N TYR A 52 -14.82 4.41 -9.79
CA TYR A 52 -15.00 5.79 -10.27
C TYR A 52 -15.23 5.89 -11.77
N ALA A 53 -15.45 4.77 -12.45
CA ALA A 53 -15.70 4.70 -13.89
C ALA A 53 -14.66 5.46 -14.74
N VAL A 54 -13.39 5.35 -14.37
CA VAL A 54 -12.27 5.98 -15.08
C VAL A 54 -11.40 4.93 -15.78
N PRO A 55 -10.65 5.30 -16.84
CA PRO A 55 -9.68 4.42 -17.46
C PRO A 55 -8.60 3.96 -16.47
N LEU A 56 -8.02 2.78 -16.69
CA LEU A 56 -7.00 2.21 -15.80
C LEU A 56 -5.77 3.10 -15.67
N ASP A 57 -5.33 3.71 -16.75
CA ASP A 57 -4.19 4.64 -16.75
C ASP A 57 -4.46 5.91 -15.92
N GLU A 58 -5.70 6.40 -15.94
CA GLU A 58 -6.14 7.49 -15.09
C GLU A 58 -6.17 7.06 -13.62
N ALA A 59 -6.67 5.87 -13.32
CA ALA A 59 -6.66 5.31 -11.95
C ALA A 59 -5.23 5.24 -11.39
N VAL A 60 -4.29 4.75 -12.18
CA VAL A 60 -2.87 4.69 -11.79
C VAL A 60 -2.31 6.10 -11.53
N ARG A 61 -2.61 7.09 -12.39
CA ARG A 61 -2.16 8.48 -12.19
C ARG A 61 -2.71 9.07 -10.90
N ARG A 62 -4.01 8.86 -10.60
CA ARG A 62 -4.65 9.38 -9.39
C ARG A 62 -4.09 8.76 -8.12
N LEU A 63 -3.88 7.44 -8.09
CA LEU A 63 -3.27 6.76 -6.95
C LEU A 63 -1.84 7.24 -6.68
N ARG A 64 -1.04 7.42 -7.74
CA ARG A 64 0.31 8.01 -7.60
C ARG A 64 0.27 9.45 -7.12
N ALA A 65 -0.62 10.27 -7.67
CA ALA A 65 -0.79 11.65 -7.22
C ALA A 65 -1.20 11.72 -5.75
N GLN A 66 -2.02 10.79 -5.27
CA GLN A 66 -2.38 10.70 -3.87
C GLN A 66 -1.16 10.48 -2.97
N GLU A 67 -0.29 9.53 -3.31
CA GLU A 67 0.95 9.28 -2.57
C GLU A 67 1.89 10.49 -2.62
N GLU A 68 2.08 11.05 -3.79
CA GLU A 68 2.97 12.20 -4.01
C GLU A 68 2.46 13.50 -3.37
N SER A 69 1.16 13.59 -3.05
CA SER A 69 0.55 14.77 -2.42
C SER A 69 0.75 14.84 -0.89
N VAL A 70 1.18 13.75 -0.26
CA VAL A 70 1.31 13.67 1.22
C VAL A 70 2.18 14.79 1.82
N PRO A 71 3.37 15.12 1.30
CA PRO A 71 4.17 16.23 1.85
C PRO A 71 3.47 17.58 1.71
N ALA A 72 2.80 17.82 0.59
CA ALA A 72 2.10 19.09 0.34
C ALA A 72 0.87 19.24 1.25
N THR A 73 0.09 18.18 1.43
CA THR A 73 -1.08 18.22 2.36
C THR A 73 -0.63 18.38 3.80
N SER A 74 0.51 17.82 4.19
CA SER A 74 1.12 18.06 5.51
C SER A 74 1.54 19.52 5.70
N ALA A 75 2.13 20.14 4.67
CA ALA A 75 2.50 21.56 4.69
C ALA A 75 1.25 22.47 4.76
N ILE A 76 0.19 22.13 4.02
CA ILE A 76 -1.10 22.84 4.09
C ILE A 76 -1.69 22.73 5.51
N ALA A 77 -1.67 21.54 6.11
CA ALA A 77 -2.16 21.33 7.46
C ALA A 77 -1.39 22.20 8.48
N ALA A 78 -0.08 22.29 8.36
CA ALA A 78 0.74 23.15 9.20
C ALA A 78 0.45 24.64 8.98
N ARG A 79 0.28 25.08 7.72
CA ARG A 79 -0.03 26.47 7.37
C ARG A 79 -1.36 26.96 7.93
N PHE A 80 -2.34 26.08 8.02
CA PHE A 80 -3.68 26.40 8.48
C PHE A 80 -4.04 25.74 9.83
N ALA A 81 -3.05 25.41 10.65
CA ALA A 81 -3.25 24.66 11.90
C ALA A 81 -4.40 25.20 12.76
N ASP A 82 -4.52 26.52 12.90
CA ASP A 82 -5.55 27.18 13.73
C ASP A 82 -6.95 27.14 13.11
N ARG A 83 -7.07 26.89 11.82
CA ARG A 83 -8.32 26.94 11.06
C ARG A 83 -8.70 25.60 10.43
N LEU A 84 -7.81 24.62 10.45
CA LEU A 84 -8.01 23.37 9.73
C LEU A 84 -9.12 22.53 10.36
N ALA A 85 -10.19 22.30 9.61
CA ALA A 85 -11.25 21.35 9.95
C ALA A 85 -11.02 19.97 9.33
N GLY A 86 -10.40 19.89 8.16
CA GLY A 86 -10.08 18.63 7.51
C GLY A 86 -9.46 18.80 6.14
N ILE A 87 -8.85 17.71 5.67
CA ILE A 87 -8.37 17.56 4.29
C ILE A 87 -8.92 16.25 3.76
N SER A 88 -9.49 16.28 2.58
CA SER A 88 -10.05 15.11 1.89
C SER A 88 -9.73 15.15 0.41
N ILE A 89 -9.86 13.99 -0.25
CA ILE A 89 -9.79 13.88 -1.70
C ILE A 89 -11.21 13.69 -2.22
N GLU A 90 -11.62 14.52 -3.14
CA GLU A 90 -12.81 14.29 -3.96
C GLU A 90 -12.38 13.62 -5.26
N HIS A 91 -13.07 12.54 -5.62
CA HIS A 91 -12.79 11.76 -6.82
C HIS A 91 -13.72 12.11 -7.97
N GLU A 92 -14.87 12.67 -7.67
CA GLU A 92 -15.92 13.05 -8.63
C GLU A 92 -16.48 14.43 -8.29
N PRO A 93 -16.93 15.21 -9.26
CA PRO A 93 -16.80 15.00 -10.72
C PRO A 93 -15.37 15.18 -11.25
N GLU A 94 -14.49 15.72 -10.45
CA GLU A 94 -13.08 15.98 -10.76
C GLU A 94 -12.21 15.53 -9.58
N TYR A 95 -11.06 14.91 -9.88
CA TYR A 95 -10.09 14.55 -8.86
C TYR A 95 -9.39 15.79 -8.30
N ARG A 96 -9.60 16.08 -7.02
CA ARG A 96 -9.05 17.26 -6.34
C ARG A 96 -8.87 17.05 -4.84
N ILE A 97 -8.00 17.84 -4.25
CA ILE A 97 -7.85 17.95 -2.80
C ILE A 97 -8.77 19.06 -2.30
N VAL A 98 -9.54 18.76 -1.26
CA VAL A 98 -10.42 19.75 -0.60
C VAL A 98 -9.93 19.97 0.82
N VAL A 99 -9.66 21.23 1.14
CA VAL A 99 -9.24 21.69 2.46
C VAL A 99 -10.40 22.41 3.10
N LEU A 100 -10.88 21.89 4.22
CA LEU A 100 -11.97 22.51 5.00
C LEU A 100 -11.36 23.40 6.08
N LEU A 101 -11.76 24.66 6.10
CA LEU A 101 -11.29 25.65 7.05
C LEU A 101 -12.45 26.25 7.85
N THR A 102 -12.22 26.51 9.12
CA THR A 102 -13.13 27.34 9.94
C THR A 102 -13.00 28.81 9.55
N GLY A 103 -13.96 29.63 9.99
CA GLY A 103 -14.01 31.04 9.66
C GLY A 103 -14.49 31.29 8.24
N VAL A 104 -14.60 32.54 7.87
CA VAL A 104 -15.23 32.97 6.61
C VAL A 104 -14.24 33.56 5.60
N GLU A 105 -12.99 33.77 6.02
CA GLU A 105 -11.98 34.35 5.13
C GLU A 105 -11.65 33.41 3.98
N PRO A 106 -11.84 33.81 2.73
CA PRO A 106 -11.57 32.99 1.57
C PRO A 106 -10.06 32.75 1.39
N VAL A 107 -9.73 31.58 0.88
CA VAL A 107 -8.37 31.22 0.46
C VAL A 107 -8.40 30.88 -1.03
N ALA A 108 -7.47 31.42 -1.78
CA ALA A 108 -7.37 31.17 -3.21
C ALA A 108 -7.02 29.69 -3.50
N GLU A 109 -7.61 29.15 -4.54
CA GLU A 109 -7.30 27.80 -5.01
C GLU A 109 -5.82 27.70 -5.45
N GLU A 110 -5.23 26.56 -5.23
CA GLU A 110 -3.86 26.24 -5.60
C GLU A 110 -3.84 25.05 -6.57
N ARG A 111 -2.72 24.87 -7.23
CA ARG A 111 -2.45 23.70 -8.08
C ARG A 111 -1.22 22.97 -7.57
N LEU A 112 -1.39 21.74 -7.15
CA LEU A 112 -0.29 20.88 -6.75
C LEU A 112 0.25 20.14 -7.97
N LEU A 113 1.50 20.36 -8.28
CA LEU A 113 2.20 19.63 -9.32
C LEU A 113 2.79 18.35 -8.72
N THR A 114 2.27 17.21 -9.13
CA THR A 114 2.90 15.91 -8.89
C THR A 114 3.56 15.41 -10.17
N ARG A 115 4.37 14.37 -10.09
CA ARG A 115 4.94 13.72 -11.28
C ARG A 115 3.88 13.05 -12.15
N ALA A 116 2.80 12.59 -11.50
CA ALA A 116 1.73 11.87 -12.18
C ALA A 116 0.71 12.80 -12.85
N MET A 117 0.37 13.91 -12.21
CA MET A 117 -0.62 14.87 -12.73
C MET A 117 -0.61 16.18 -11.92
N THR A 118 -1.31 17.20 -12.43
CA THR A 118 -1.62 18.41 -11.66
C THR A 118 -2.94 18.20 -10.91
N VAL A 119 -2.94 18.44 -9.60
CA VAL A 119 -4.09 18.25 -8.73
C VAL A 119 -4.58 19.62 -8.23
N PRO A 120 -5.85 20.00 -8.49
CA PRO A 120 -6.45 21.18 -7.88
C PRO A 120 -6.54 21.05 -6.36
N VAL A 121 -6.23 22.13 -5.64
CA VAL A 121 -6.43 22.24 -4.19
C VAL A 121 -7.43 23.34 -3.93
N VAL A 122 -8.61 22.95 -3.46
CA VAL A 122 -9.74 23.85 -3.23
C VAL A 122 -9.92 24.07 -1.74
N TYR A 123 -10.08 25.32 -1.33
CA TYR A 123 -10.33 25.68 0.05
C TYR A 123 -11.81 26.02 0.25
N ARG A 124 -12.45 25.31 1.18
CA ARG A 124 -13.84 25.60 1.60
C ARG A 124 -13.84 26.12 3.02
N THR A 125 -14.39 27.31 3.19
CA THR A 125 -14.49 28.00 4.48
C THR A 125 -15.86 27.78 5.14
N GLY A 126 -16.01 28.17 6.41
CA GLY A 126 -17.26 28.07 7.14
C GLY A 126 -17.49 26.72 7.84
N ALA A 127 -16.48 25.88 7.98
CA ALA A 127 -16.59 24.67 8.79
C ALA A 127 -16.83 25.04 10.27
N ALA A 128 -17.67 24.24 10.95
CA ALA A 128 -18.14 24.59 12.31
C ALA A 128 -17.06 24.37 13.40
N VAL A 129 -16.11 23.46 13.20
CA VAL A 129 -15.12 23.06 14.22
C VAL A 129 -13.78 22.75 13.57
N THR A 130 -12.70 23.11 14.24
CA THR A 130 -11.34 22.66 13.87
C THR A 130 -11.12 21.21 14.27
N ARG A 131 -10.25 20.54 13.57
CA ARG A 131 -9.78 19.21 13.97
C ARG A 131 -8.80 19.38 15.13
N GLY A 132 -9.23 18.95 16.31
CA GLY A 132 -8.36 18.89 17.49
C GLY A 132 -7.39 17.72 17.44
#